data_3f19775fd44fb67a2d99ee0d4f8667a1
#
_entry.id   3f19775fd44fb67a2d99ee0d4f8667a1
#
_cell.length_a   1.000
_cell.length_b   1.000
_cell.length_c   1.000
_cell.angle_alpha   90.00
_cell.angle_beta   90.00
_cell.angle_gamma   90.00
#
_symmetry.space_group_name_H-M   'P 1'
#
loop_
_entity.id
_entity.type
_entity.pdbx_description
1 polymer ?
#
loop_
_entity_poly.entity_id
_entity_poly.type
_entity_poly.pdbx_seq_one_letter_code
_entity_poly.pdbx_strand_id
1 'polypeptide(L)'
;MDSSLPNDFAALELAVTDAADLHEQKGSRVIGYRRFFPLGDYVVKFNDHARLLPEYLTLKYLFELAAEDGSAAPRVPKVHHFFYQQGRFAYMVMECIELAEVPPQDLAAKAAEAVLWMLGKEAPPTVVLGPLGSAYAHHVVFKERVAPRKFTGVEALERFLNTGVERIRLRSRIKDIRIAGEELVLTQSDINPGNFGVDTDGRPVIFDAATIGWLPESFANYTLLLTNQFATAVSKHVFAPEKAEALKRSANLVSMSRVRALLFQGYRDDL
;
A
#
# COMPACT_ATOMS: atom_id res chain seq x y z
N MET A 1 12.25 -28.09 -14.64
CA MET A 1 11.16 -28.12 -15.64
C MET A 1 10.96 -26.70 -16.10
N ASP A 2 11.05 -26.48 -17.39
CA ASP A 2 11.00 -25.14 -18.00
C ASP A 2 9.58 -24.58 -17.81
N SER A 3 9.42 -23.66 -16.84
CA SER A 3 8.15 -23.03 -16.45
C SER A 3 7.83 -21.84 -17.36
N SER A 4 8.03 -21.99 -18.68
CA SER A 4 7.58 -21.00 -19.63
C SER A 4 6.04 -20.92 -19.57
N LEU A 5 5.50 -19.68 -19.37
CA LEU A 5 4.08 -19.42 -19.59
C LEU A 5 3.62 -20.10 -20.87
N PRO A 6 2.43 -20.73 -20.88
CA PRO A 6 1.89 -21.22 -22.14
C PRO A 6 1.94 -20.08 -23.16
N ASN A 7 2.46 -20.33 -24.35
CA ASN A 7 2.40 -19.35 -25.45
C ASN A 7 0.97 -18.99 -25.86
N ASP A 8 -0.01 -19.64 -25.25
CA ASP A 8 -1.44 -19.44 -25.41
C ASP A 8 -2.03 -18.75 -24.17
N PHE A 9 -2.07 -17.42 -24.21
CA PHE A 9 -2.71 -16.61 -23.16
C PHE A 9 -4.18 -17.00 -22.93
N ALA A 10 -4.91 -17.47 -23.94
CA ALA A 10 -6.30 -17.87 -23.79
C ALA A 10 -6.44 -19.11 -22.90
N ALA A 11 -5.53 -20.07 -23.01
CA ALA A 11 -5.52 -21.25 -22.15
C ALA A 11 -5.14 -20.87 -20.72
N LEU A 12 -4.20 -19.94 -20.52
CA LEU A 12 -3.83 -19.42 -19.20
C LEU A 12 -5.02 -18.69 -18.55
N GLU A 13 -5.70 -17.79 -19.27
CA GLU A 13 -6.86 -17.05 -18.77
C GLU A 13 -7.99 -17.97 -18.34
N LEU A 14 -8.24 -19.02 -19.12
CA LEU A 14 -9.26 -20.01 -18.78
C LEU A 14 -8.87 -20.75 -17.48
N ALA A 15 -7.65 -21.27 -17.38
CA ALA A 15 -7.17 -21.98 -16.20
C ALA A 15 -7.19 -21.10 -14.93
N VAL A 16 -6.80 -19.83 -15.06
CA VAL A 16 -6.84 -18.83 -13.97
C VAL A 16 -8.27 -18.57 -13.53
N THR A 17 -9.20 -18.43 -14.48
CA THR A 17 -10.60 -18.14 -14.20
C THR A 17 -11.27 -19.30 -13.49
N ASP A 18 -11.09 -20.53 -13.98
CA ASP A 18 -11.66 -21.74 -13.37
C ASP A 18 -11.12 -21.94 -11.95
N ALA A 19 -9.81 -21.75 -11.75
CA ALA A 19 -9.19 -21.85 -10.44
C ALA A 19 -9.71 -20.76 -9.47
N ALA A 20 -9.90 -19.52 -9.94
CA ALA A 20 -10.45 -18.43 -9.16
C ALA A 20 -11.90 -18.68 -8.75
N ASP A 21 -12.74 -19.22 -9.63
CA ASP A 21 -14.13 -19.60 -9.33
C ASP A 21 -14.18 -20.66 -8.24
N LEU A 22 -13.34 -21.68 -8.34
CA LEU A 22 -13.25 -22.73 -7.33
C LEU A 22 -12.76 -22.17 -5.98
N HIS A 23 -11.79 -21.25 -6.02
CA HIS A 23 -11.27 -20.58 -4.84
C HIS A 23 -12.33 -19.70 -4.16
N GLU A 24 -13.11 -18.91 -4.94
CA GLU A 24 -14.22 -18.09 -4.44
C GLU A 24 -15.34 -18.95 -3.83
N GLN A 25 -15.72 -20.06 -4.49
CA GLN A 25 -16.74 -20.98 -3.98
C GLN A 25 -16.35 -21.60 -2.63
N LYS A 26 -15.08 -21.97 -2.46
CA LYS A 26 -14.59 -22.59 -1.22
C LYS A 26 -14.36 -21.57 -0.11
N GLY A 27 -13.93 -20.37 -0.47
CA GLY A 27 -13.35 -19.38 0.45
C GLY A 27 -14.27 -18.24 0.85
N SER A 28 -15.26 -17.85 0.03
CA SER A 28 -16.04 -16.62 0.23
C SER A 28 -16.82 -16.54 1.56
N ARG A 29 -17.05 -17.67 2.23
CA ARG A 29 -17.72 -17.77 3.54
C ARG A 29 -16.73 -17.92 4.71
N VAL A 30 -15.44 -17.98 4.45
CA VAL A 30 -14.41 -18.20 5.47
C VAL A 30 -13.92 -16.85 6.00
N ILE A 31 -13.86 -16.69 7.32
CA ILE A 31 -13.31 -15.49 7.96
C ILE A 31 -11.83 -15.38 7.58
N GLY A 32 -11.44 -14.20 7.08
CA GLY A 32 -10.07 -13.95 6.60
C GLY A 32 -9.81 -14.41 5.17
N TYR A 33 -10.84 -14.80 4.43
CA TYR A 33 -10.73 -15.11 3.01
C TYR A 33 -10.07 -13.98 2.23
N ARG A 34 -9.15 -14.37 1.35
CA ARG A 34 -8.44 -13.43 0.48
C ARG A 34 -8.50 -13.92 -0.96
N ARG A 35 -8.70 -13.01 -1.90
CA ARG A 35 -8.76 -13.29 -3.33
C ARG A 35 -7.37 -13.41 -3.94
N PHE A 36 -6.54 -14.30 -3.38
CA PHE A 36 -5.29 -14.73 -3.98
C PHE A 36 -5.02 -16.21 -3.67
N PHE A 37 -4.33 -16.90 -4.59
CA PHE A 37 -4.00 -18.32 -4.45
C PHE A 37 -2.79 -18.68 -5.32
N PRO A 38 -2.02 -19.73 -4.98
CA PRO A 38 -0.96 -20.24 -5.84
C PRO A 38 -1.54 -21.04 -7.01
N LEU A 39 -0.92 -20.91 -8.19
CA LEU A 39 -1.25 -21.67 -9.39
C LEU A 39 0.04 -22.09 -10.11
N GLY A 40 0.52 -23.32 -9.89
CA GLY A 40 1.84 -23.75 -10.34
C GLY A 40 2.94 -22.85 -9.77
N ASP A 41 3.78 -22.32 -10.64
CA ASP A 41 4.89 -21.41 -10.30
C ASP A 41 4.45 -19.94 -10.14
N TYR A 42 3.14 -19.69 -10.13
CA TYR A 42 2.57 -18.34 -10.06
C TYR A 42 1.71 -18.14 -8.83
N VAL A 43 1.51 -16.87 -8.48
CA VAL A 43 0.45 -16.42 -7.59
C VAL A 43 -0.57 -15.63 -8.39
N VAL A 44 -1.83 -15.98 -8.25
CA VAL A 44 -2.94 -15.27 -8.87
C VAL A 44 -3.65 -14.44 -7.81
N LYS A 45 -3.80 -13.13 -8.08
CA LYS A 45 -4.66 -12.23 -7.30
C LYS A 45 -5.81 -11.76 -8.20
N PHE A 46 -7.03 -11.74 -7.66
CA PHE A 46 -8.20 -11.29 -8.42
C PHE A 46 -9.10 -10.40 -7.57
N ASN A 47 -9.74 -9.41 -8.19
CA ASN A 47 -10.65 -8.49 -7.53
C ASN A 47 -11.47 -7.72 -8.59
N ASP A 48 -12.39 -6.85 -8.12
CA ASP A 48 -13.03 -5.88 -9.00
C ASP A 48 -11.96 -5.08 -9.75
N HIS A 49 -12.19 -4.84 -11.04
CA HIS A 49 -11.24 -4.16 -11.92
C HIS A 49 -10.77 -2.81 -11.35
N ALA A 50 -11.72 -2.00 -10.82
CA ALA A 50 -11.40 -0.70 -10.23
C ALA A 50 -10.47 -0.76 -9.01
N ARG A 51 -10.43 -1.91 -8.31
CA ARG A 51 -9.53 -2.14 -7.16
C ARG A 51 -8.20 -2.74 -7.58
N LEU A 52 -8.20 -3.67 -8.54
CA LEU A 52 -6.99 -4.39 -8.92
C LEU A 52 -6.11 -3.63 -9.91
N LEU A 53 -6.70 -2.80 -10.80
CA LEU A 53 -5.93 -2.03 -11.77
C LEU A 53 -4.90 -1.08 -11.14
N PRO A 54 -5.25 -0.28 -10.10
CA PRO A 54 -4.26 0.57 -9.44
C PRO A 54 -3.13 -0.23 -8.79
N GLU A 55 -3.43 -1.38 -8.19
CA GLU A 55 -2.43 -2.26 -7.62
C GLU A 55 -1.49 -2.82 -8.70
N TYR A 56 -2.04 -3.31 -9.80
CA TYR A 56 -1.26 -3.77 -10.95
C TYR A 56 -0.29 -2.69 -11.47
N LEU A 57 -0.81 -1.48 -11.71
CA LEU A 57 0.01 -0.38 -12.23
C LEU A 57 1.11 0.03 -11.23
N THR A 58 0.78 0.06 -9.95
CA THR A 58 1.76 0.39 -8.90
C THR A 58 2.81 -0.71 -8.76
N LEU A 59 2.41 -1.99 -8.77
CA LEU A 59 3.34 -3.12 -8.68
C LEU A 59 4.31 -3.15 -9.87
N LYS A 60 3.79 -2.92 -11.09
CA LYS A 60 4.59 -2.81 -12.30
C LYS A 60 5.61 -1.68 -12.20
N TYR A 61 5.20 -0.50 -11.75
CA TYR A 61 6.07 0.65 -11.54
C TYR A 61 7.17 0.35 -10.51
N LEU A 62 6.82 -0.27 -9.38
CA LEU A 62 7.79 -0.67 -8.37
C LEU A 62 8.80 -1.69 -8.91
N PHE A 63 8.34 -2.64 -9.72
CA PHE A 63 9.21 -3.63 -10.37
C PHE A 63 10.22 -2.95 -11.31
N GLU A 64 9.78 -1.98 -12.11
CA GLU A 64 10.64 -1.20 -13.01
C GLU A 64 11.68 -0.39 -12.21
N LEU A 65 11.27 0.34 -11.17
CA LEU A 65 12.19 1.06 -10.28
C LEU A 65 13.20 0.14 -9.59
N ALA A 66 12.74 -1.03 -9.13
CA ALA A 66 13.62 -2.00 -8.48
C ALA A 66 14.64 -2.61 -9.45
N ALA A 67 14.27 -2.77 -10.72
CA ALA A 67 15.18 -3.25 -11.75
C ALA A 67 16.29 -2.23 -12.08
N GLU A 68 15.97 -0.92 -12.04
CA GLU A 68 16.95 0.16 -12.23
C GLU A 68 17.98 0.22 -11.09
N ASP A 69 17.56 0.03 -9.84
CA ASP A 69 18.43 0.07 -8.65
C ASP A 69 19.16 -1.25 -8.37
N GLY A 70 18.76 -2.34 -9.02
CA GLY A 70 19.42 -3.65 -8.92
C GLY A 70 19.38 -4.25 -7.51
N SER A 71 20.54 -4.61 -6.94
CA SER A 71 20.65 -5.27 -5.65
C SER A 71 20.36 -4.35 -4.45
N ALA A 72 20.32 -3.04 -4.62
CA ALA A 72 19.99 -2.08 -3.57
C ALA A 72 18.46 -1.97 -3.33
N ALA A 73 17.66 -2.43 -4.29
CA ALA A 73 16.21 -2.41 -4.20
C ALA A 73 15.65 -3.65 -3.49
N PRO A 74 14.46 -3.58 -2.90
CA PRO A 74 13.71 -4.75 -2.50
C PRO A 74 13.32 -5.57 -3.74
N ARG A 75 13.06 -6.87 -3.55
CA ARG A 75 12.47 -7.70 -4.59
C ARG A 75 10.98 -7.38 -4.70
N VAL A 76 10.51 -7.19 -5.92
CA VAL A 76 9.11 -6.95 -6.25
C VAL A 76 8.67 -8.05 -7.21
N PRO A 77 7.53 -8.73 -6.99
CA PRO A 77 7.06 -9.78 -7.89
C PRO A 77 6.82 -9.24 -9.30
N LYS A 78 7.35 -9.95 -10.30
CA LYS A 78 7.04 -9.63 -11.70
C LYS A 78 5.59 -9.97 -11.99
N VAL A 79 4.85 -9.04 -12.58
CA VAL A 79 3.54 -9.36 -13.16
C VAL A 79 3.73 -9.92 -14.55
N HIS A 80 3.31 -11.17 -14.75
CA HIS A 80 3.41 -11.87 -16.02
C HIS A 80 2.22 -11.59 -16.93
N HIS A 81 1.02 -11.50 -16.35
CA HIS A 81 -0.19 -11.26 -17.11
C HIS A 81 -1.24 -10.52 -16.27
N PHE A 82 -1.96 -9.60 -16.90
CA PHE A 82 -3.11 -8.92 -16.31
C PHE A 82 -4.23 -8.89 -17.32
N PHE A 83 -5.40 -9.38 -16.94
CA PHE A 83 -6.57 -9.38 -17.82
C PHE A 83 -7.86 -9.11 -17.03
N TYR A 84 -8.89 -8.74 -17.77
CA TYR A 84 -10.20 -8.40 -17.21
C TYR A 84 -11.31 -9.10 -18.00
N GLN A 85 -12.21 -9.78 -17.31
CA GLN A 85 -13.40 -10.34 -17.88
C GLN A 85 -14.61 -9.45 -17.53
N GLN A 86 -15.26 -8.90 -18.56
CA GLN A 86 -16.40 -8.02 -18.36
C GLN A 86 -17.52 -8.70 -17.56
N GLY A 87 -18.03 -8.00 -16.53
CA GLY A 87 -19.05 -8.54 -15.61
C GLY A 87 -18.53 -9.51 -14.57
N ARG A 88 -17.20 -9.71 -14.49
CA ARG A 88 -16.52 -10.57 -13.52
C ARG A 88 -15.38 -9.80 -12.81
N PHE A 89 -14.28 -10.48 -12.55
CA PHE A 89 -13.09 -9.93 -11.91
C PHE A 89 -12.03 -9.52 -12.93
N ALA A 90 -11.11 -8.68 -12.49
CA ALA A 90 -9.77 -8.59 -13.06
C ALA A 90 -8.87 -9.62 -12.36
N TYR A 91 -7.86 -10.09 -13.08
CA TYR A 91 -6.92 -11.10 -12.64
C TYR A 91 -5.49 -10.63 -12.88
N MET A 92 -4.63 -10.84 -11.93
CA MET A 92 -3.21 -10.53 -11.98
C MET A 92 -2.40 -11.79 -11.66
N VAL A 93 -1.66 -12.27 -12.65
CA VAL A 93 -0.78 -13.44 -12.54
C VAL A 93 0.63 -12.94 -12.28
N MET A 94 1.18 -13.31 -11.16
CA MET A 94 2.47 -12.81 -10.67
C MET A 94 3.46 -13.95 -10.42
N GLU A 95 4.72 -13.62 -10.38
CA GLU A 95 5.80 -14.47 -9.90
C GLU A 95 5.49 -14.97 -8.47
N CYS A 96 5.69 -16.27 -8.25
CA CYS A 96 5.70 -16.85 -6.91
C CYS A 96 7.14 -16.79 -6.37
N ILE A 97 7.39 -15.83 -5.47
CA ILE A 97 8.70 -15.67 -4.85
C ILE A 97 8.83 -16.67 -3.69
N GLU A 98 9.88 -17.49 -3.73
CA GLU A 98 10.24 -18.35 -2.60
C GLU A 98 10.78 -17.51 -1.44
N LEU A 99 10.23 -17.75 -0.24
CA LEU A 99 10.55 -16.97 0.96
C LEU A 99 11.36 -17.78 1.95
N ALA A 100 12.33 -17.12 2.57
CA ALA A 100 13.00 -17.62 3.75
C ALA A 100 12.09 -17.48 4.99
N GLU A 101 12.15 -18.45 5.89
CA GLU A 101 11.57 -18.30 7.22
C GLU A 101 12.47 -17.39 8.07
N VAL A 102 11.92 -16.29 8.54
CA VAL A 102 12.66 -15.31 9.37
C VAL A 102 11.88 -14.96 10.63
N PRO A 103 12.56 -14.72 11.77
CA PRO A 103 11.91 -14.25 12.99
C PRO A 103 11.18 -12.90 12.75
N PRO A 104 10.10 -12.61 13.50
CA PRO A 104 9.34 -11.37 13.32
C PRO A 104 10.16 -10.07 13.46
N GLN A 105 11.18 -10.06 14.35
CA GLN A 105 12.07 -8.92 14.49
C GLN A 105 12.93 -8.69 13.24
N ASP A 106 13.41 -9.76 12.62
CA ASP A 106 14.24 -9.69 11.42
C ASP A 106 13.39 -9.29 10.20
N LEU A 107 12.13 -9.76 10.13
CA LEU A 107 11.18 -9.29 9.13
C LEU A 107 10.92 -7.78 9.27
N ALA A 108 10.82 -7.24 10.50
CA ALA A 108 10.64 -5.81 10.70
C ALA A 108 11.85 -5.00 10.24
N ALA A 109 13.07 -5.49 10.47
CA ALA A 109 14.29 -4.87 9.97
C ALA A 109 14.33 -4.87 8.42
N LYS A 110 14.00 -6.01 7.80
CA LYS A 110 13.94 -6.14 6.34
C LYS A 110 12.83 -5.31 5.71
N ALA A 111 11.67 -5.24 6.34
CA ALA A 111 10.60 -4.34 5.92
C ALA A 111 11.03 -2.85 5.99
N ALA A 112 11.84 -2.49 6.99
CA ALA A 112 12.39 -1.14 7.09
C ALA A 112 13.37 -0.81 5.94
N GLU A 113 14.20 -1.76 5.49
CA GLU A 113 15.04 -1.59 4.30
C GLU A 113 14.17 -1.26 3.07
N ALA A 114 13.08 -2.02 2.86
CA ALA A 114 12.15 -1.78 1.76
C ALA A 114 11.42 -0.43 1.88
N VAL A 115 11.00 -0.05 3.09
CA VAL A 115 10.36 1.24 3.35
C VAL A 115 11.32 2.40 3.10
N LEU A 116 12.55 2.31 3.58
CA LEU A 116 13.58 3.34 3.35
C LEU A 116 13.89 3.50 1.87
N TRP A 117 13.95 2.38 1.12
CA TRP A 117 14.13 2.42 -0.33
C TRP A 117 12.97 3.19 -1.01
N MET A 118 11.72 2.92 -0.63
CA MET A 118 10.56 3.65 -1.17
C MET A 118 10.61 5.14 -0.81
N LEU A 119 10.86 5.48 0.46
CA LEU A 119 10.94 6.86 0.93
C LEU A 119 12.05 7.67 0.26
N GLY A 120 13.11 7.01 -0.21
CA GLY A 120 14.23 7.64 -0.93
C GLY A 120 13.96 7.89 -2.42
N LYS A 121 12.77 7.55 -2.95
CA LYS A 121 12.44 7.79 -4.36
C LYS A 121 11.94 9.21 -4.57
N GLU A 122 12.43 9.84 -5.65
CA GLU A 122 11.97 11.15 -6.08
C GLU A 122 10.61 11.04 -6.78
N ALA A 123 9.68 11.93 -6.42
CA ALA A 123 8.38 11.96 -7.04
C ALA A 123 8.49 12.46 -8.50
N PRO A 124 7.80 11.83 -9.47
CA PRO A 124 7.74 12.33 -10.83
C PRO A 124 7.14 13.75 -10.89
N PRO A 125 7.50 14.56 -11.90
CA PRO A 125 6.98 15.94 -12.03
C PRO A 125 5.45 16.04 -12.06
N THR A 126 4.79 14.99 -12.59
CA THR A 126 3.33 14.89 -12.62
C THR A 126 2.91 13.66 -11.81
N VAL A 127 2.47 13.89 -10.59
CA VAL A 127 2.08 12.82 -9.68
C VAL A 127 0.62 13.01 -9.25
N VAL A 128 -0.12 11.90 -9.19
CA VAL A 128 -1.44 11.83 -8.57
C VAL A 128 -1.25 11.32 -7.15
N LEU A 129 -1.98 11.92 -6.19
CA LEU A 129 -1.91 11.49 -4.79
C LEU A 129 -2.51 10.08 -4.62
N GLY A 130 -1.72 9.16 -4.13
CA GLY A 130 -2.09 7.76 -3.91
C GLY A 130 -1.48 6.78 -4.92
N PRO A 131 -2.03 5.55 -5.06
CA PRO A 131 -1.55 4.52 -5.98
C PRO A 131 -1.68 4.94 -7.44
N LEU A 132 -0.79 4.43 -8.30
CA LEU A 132 -0.83 4.72 -9.74
C LEU A 132 -2.16 4.23 -10.34
N GLY A 133 -2.74 5.04 -11.22
CA GLY A 133 -4.03 4.71 -11.85
C GLY A 133 -5.24 4.82 -10.92
N SER A 134 -5.05 5.11 -9.64
CA SER A 134 -6.16 5.47 -8.74
C SER A 134 -6.51 6.95 -8.90
N ALA A 135 -7.81 7.23 -8.85
CA ALA A 135 -8.28 8.61 -8.76
C ALA A 135 -8.31 9.12 -7.30
N TYR A 136 -8.06 8.27 -6.33
CA TYR A 136 -8.22 8.55 -4.90
C TYR A 136 -6.92 8.25 -4.15
N ALA A 137 -6.61 9.08 -3.15
CA ALA A 137 -5.54 8.78 -2.21
C ALA A 137 -5.93 7.58 -1.32
N HIS A 138 -5.01 6.63 -1.14
CA HIS A 138 -5.21 5.48 -0.27
C HIS A 138 -4.34 5.63 0.98
N HIS A 139 -4.97 5.70 2.14
CA HIS A 139 -4.25 5.77 3.41
C HIS A 139 -5.14 5.42 4.61
N VAL A 140 -4.54 4.88 5.65
CA VAL A 140 -5.21 4.47 6.89
C VAL A 140 -5.89 5.62 7.65
N VAL A 141 -5.55 6.86 7.39
CA VAL A 141 -6.24 8.06 7.93
C VAL A 141 -7.69 8.12 7.45
N PHE A 142 -7.99 7.64 6.25
CA PHE A 142 -9.35 7.59 5.71
C PHE A 142 -10.11 6.36 6.21
N LYS A 143 -11.41 6.49 6.41
CA LYS A 143 -12.26 5.44 7.02
C LYS A 143 -12.15 4.07 6.35
N GLU A 144 -12.17 4.00 5.04
CA GLU A 144 -12.08 2.76 4.27
C GLU A 144 -10.70 2.61 3.61
N ARG A 145 -9.70 3.28 4.18
CA ARG A 145 -8.35 3.41 3.61
C ARG A 145 -8.33 4.08 2.23
N VAL A 146 -9.45 4.65 1.79
CA VAL A 146 -9.61 5.37 0.53
C VAL A 146 -10.18 6.74 0.82
N ALA A 147 -9.62 7.77 0.22
CA ALA A 147 -10.11 9.13 0.35
C ALA A 147 -11.57 9.23 -0.16
N PRO A 148 -12.45 9.98 0.51
CA PRO A 148 -13.86 10.07 0.13
C PRO A 148 -14.08 10.85 -1.18
N ARG A 149 -13.07 11.56 -1.65
CA ARG A 149 -13.10 12.35 -2.88
C ARG A 149 -11.73 12.40 -3.55
N LYS A 150 -11.70 12.78 -4.82
CA LYS A 150 -10.47 13.08 -5.55
C LYS A 150 -9.88 14.40 -5.06
N PHE A 151 -8.55 14.45 -4.94
CA PHE A 151 -7.82 15.66 -4.64
C PHE A 151 -7.00 16.08 -5.86
N THR A 152 -7.09 17.35 -6.23
CA THR A 152 -6.35 17.92 -7.37
C THR A 152 -4.90 18.25 -7.02
N GLY A 153 -4.51 18.13 -5.76
CA GLY A 153 -3.16 18.37 -5.24
C GLY A 153 -3.14 18.33 -3.72
N VAL A 154 -1.96 18.56 -3.16
CA VAL A 154 -1.72 18.49 -1.71
C VAL A 154 -2.52 19.56 -0.98
N GLU A 155 -2.67 20.75 -1.56
CA GLU A 155 -3.43 21.85 -0.97
C GLU A 155 -4.92 21.50 -0.82
N ALA A 156 -5.49 20.75 -1.78
CA ALA A 156 -6.87 20.30 -1.69
C ALA A 156 -7.04 19.23 -0.60
N LEU A 157 -6.07 18.33 -0.46
CA LEU A 157 -6.01 17.35 0.61
C LEU A 157 -5.86 18.04 1.99
N GLU A 158 -4.97 19.02 2.10
CA GLU A 158 -4.76 19.81 3.32
C GLU A 158 -6.04 20.52 3.74
N ARG A 159 -6.73 21.21 2.81
CA ARG A 159 -8.01 21.87 3.10
C ARG A 159 -9.07 20.88 3.60
N PHE A 160 -9.17 19.71 2.96
CA PHE A 160 -10.10 18.67 3.41
C PHE A 160 -9.81 18.22 4.84
N LEU A 161 -8.56 17.93 5.18
CA LEU A 161 -8.19 17.53 6.53
C LEU A 161 -8.43 18.65 7.54
N ASN A 162 -8.17 19.92 7.17
CA ASN A 162 -8.39 21.07 8.04
C ASN A 162 -9.87 21.38 8.26
N THR A 163 -10.76 21.07 7.32
CA THR A 163 -12.21 21.09 7.60
C THR A 163 -12.56 20.13 8.75
N GLY A 164 -11.94 18.94 8.80
CA GLY A 164 -12.06 18.03 9.93
C GLY A 164 -11.49 18.60 11.23
N VAL A 165 -10.34 19.28 11.17
CA VAL A 165 -9.73 19.97 12.31
C VAL A 165 -10.67 21.06 12.87
N GLU A 166 -11.27 21.88 12.03
CA GLU A 166 -12.20 22.95 12.44
C GLU A 166 -13.40 22.40 13.22
N ARG A 167 -13.97 21.29 12.77
CA ARG A 167 -15.08 20.62 13.48
C ARG A 167 -14.68 20.13 14.88
N ILE A 168 -13.44 19.67 15.04
CA ILE A 168 -12.93 19.18 16.32
C ILE A 168 -12.54 20.32 17.25
N ARG A 169 -12.09 21.48 16.74
CA ARG A 169 -11.64 22.64 17.53
C ARG A 169 -12.67 23.18 18.51
N LEU A 170 -13.94 23.04 18.20
CA LEU A 170 -15.02 23.39 19.13
C LEU A 170 -14.89 22.64 20.47
N ARG A 171 -14.10 21.56 20.53
CA ARG A 171 -13.95 20.67 21.68
C ARG A 171 -12.50 20.43 22.13
N SER A 172 -11.51 20.87 21.37
CA SER A 172 -10.09 20.61 21.69
C SER A 172 -9.13 21.63 21.05
N ARG A 173 -7.99 21.89 21.71
CA ARG A 173 -6.93 22.78 21.20
C ARG A 173 -6.00 22.00 20.26
N ILE A 174 -6.45 21.71 19.04
CA ILE A 174 -5.61 21.12 17.99
C ILE A 174 -5.16 22.16 16.97
N LYS A 175 -4.04 21.93 16.32
CA LYS A 175 -3.45 22.83 15.34
C LYS A 175 -3.86 22.43 13.92
N ASP A 176 -3.76 23.35 12.97
CA ASP A 176 -3.91 23.05 11.56
C ASP A 176 -2.88 22.01 11.11
N ILE A 177 -3.30 21.15 10.20
CA ILE A 177 -2.43 20.27 9.44
C ILE A 177 -1.79 21.10 8.33
N ARG A 178 -0.48 21.01 8.19
CA ARG A 178 0.31 21.73 7.19
C ARG A 178 1.16 20.74 6.43
N ILE A 179 0.67 20.33 5.25
CA ILE A 179 1.29 19.33 4.38
C ILE A 179 1.55 19.87 2.96
N ALA A 180 1.01 21.04 2.61
CA ALA A 180 1.13 21.62 1.27
C ALA A 180 2.59 21.92 0.86
N GLY A 181 3.49 22.09 1.83
CA GLY A 181 4.93 22.30 1.58
C GLY A 181 5.80 21.08 1.81
N GLU A 182 5.21 19.91 2.10
CA GLU A 182 5.97 18.68 2.32
C GLU A 182 6.35 18.02 1.00
N GLU A 183 7.47 17.31 1.00
CA GLU A 183 7.85 16.44 -0.09
C GLU A 183 6.85 15.29 -0.24
N LEU A 184 6.58 14.90 -1.48
CA LEU A 184 5.84 13.70 -1.78
C LEU A 184 6.79 12.50 -1.74
N VAL A 185 6.47 11.53 -0.92
CA VAL A 185 7.25 10.30 -0.76
C VAL A 185 6.42 9.08 -1.15
N LEU A 186 7.08 8.07 -1.69
CA LEU A 186 6.42 6.81 -2.02
C LEU A 186 6.10 6.05 -0.73
N THR A 187 4.83 6.06 -0.36
CA THR A 187 4.34 5.62 0.95
C THR A 187 3.64 4.28 0.85
N GLN A 188 4.06 3.28 1.65
CA GLN A 188 3.22 2.10 1.95
C GLN A 188 2.27 2.45 3.10
N SER A 189 0.99 2.57 2.79
CA SER A 189 -0.03 2.99 3.76
C SER A 189 -0.59 1.85 4.62
N ASP A 190 -0.19 0.60 4.36
CA ASP A 190 -0.59 -0.60 5.11
C ASP A 190 0.64 -1.44 5.49
N ILE A 191 1.44 -0.94 6.44
CA ILE A 191 2.61 -1.67 6.96
C ILE A 191 2.13 -2.77 7.93
N ASN A 192 2.10 -4.01 7.45
CA ASN A 192 1.82 -5.20 8.24
C ASN A 192 2.66 -6.40 7.74
N PRO A 193 2.86 -7.46 8.56
CA PRO A 193 3.76 -8.56 8.21
C PRO A 193 3.42 -9.26 6.90
N GLY A 194 2.13 -9.33 6.53
CA GLY A 194 1.67 -10.02 5.33
C GLY A 194 1.98 -9.29 4.02
N ASN A 195 2.47 -8.05 4.08
CA ASN A 195 2.81 -7.24 2.91
C ASN A 195 4.32 -7.24 2.61
N PHE A 196 5.12 -7.90 3.47
CA PHE A 196 6.56 -8.00 3.33
C PHE A 196 7.03 -9.44 3.49
N GLY A 197 8.19 -9.75 2.92
CA GLY A 197 8.88 -11.01 3.07
C GLY A 197 10.38 -10.83 2.97
N VAL A 198 11.09 -11.94 3.05
CA VAL A 198 12.52 -12.04 2.78
C VAL A 198 12.69 -13.19 1.80
N ASP A 199 13.36 -12.98 0.68
CA ASP A 199 13.66 -14.07 -0.26
C ASP A 199 14.81 -14.96 0.24
N THR A 200 15.09 -16.02 -0.47
CA THR A 200 16.16 -16.97 -0.11
C THR A 200 17.56 -16.37 -0.17
N ASP A 201 17.74 -15.23 -0.84
CA ASP A 201 19.00 -14.48 -0.90
C ASP A 201 19.09 -13.42 0.23
N GLY A 202 18.09 -13.34 1.11
CA GLY A 202 18.04 -12.40 2.24
C GLY A 202 17.61 -10.97 1.84
N ARG A 203 17.07 -10.77 0.63
CA ARG A 203 16.55 -9.46 0.18
C ARG A 203 15.13 -9.25 0.72
N PRO A 204 14.77 -8.02 1.13
CA PRO A 204 13.39 -7.71 1.46
C PRO A 204 12.49 -7.84 0.22
N VAL A 205 11.27 -8.34 0.41
CA VAL A 205 10.25 -8.49 -0.63
C VAL A 205 9.04 -7.62 -0.30
N ILE A 206 8.46 -6.96 -1.30
CA ILE A 206 7.19 -6.20 -1.20
C ILE A 206 6.14 -6.95 -2.00
N PHE A 207 5.00 -7.34 -1.36
CA PHE A 207 3.94 -8.13 -2.02
C PHE A 207 2.70 -7.34 -2.40
N ASP A 208 2.22 -6.48 -1.50
CA ASP A 208 0.93 -5.79 -1.67
C ASP A 208 1.17 -4.31 -2.01
N ALA A 209 0.88 -3.94 -3.25
CA ALA A 209 1.03 -2.58 -3.76
C ALA A 209 -0.30 -1.79 -3.77
N ALA A 210 -1.41 -2.37 -3.30
CA ALA A 210 -2.75 -1.75 -3.36
C ALA A 210 -2.83 -0.39 -2.62
N THR A 211 -1.95 -0.18 -1.64
CA THR A 211 -1.92 1.03 -0.82
C THR A 211 -0.57 1.76 -0.90
N ILE A 212 0.29 1.40 -1.85
CA ILE A 212 1.53 2.13 -2.12
C ILE A 212 1.23 3.27 -3.09
N GLY A 213 1.67 4.48 -2.74
CA GLY A 213 1.46 5.64 -3.60
C GLY A 213 2.16 6.89 -3.09
N TRP A 214 2.13 7.93 -3.88
CA TRP A 214 2.75 9.20 -3.56
C TRP A 214 1.88 10.01 -2.61
N LEU A 215 2.39 10.33 -1.43
CA LEU A 215 1.70 11.10 -0.40
C LEU A 215 2.71 12.05 0.29
N PRO A 216 2.24 13.15 0.93
CA PRO A 216 3.09 13.99 1.77
C PRO A 216 3.76 13.17 2.88
N GLU A 217 4.99 13.54 3.25
CA GLU A 217 5.82 12.82 4.23
C GLU A 217 5.08 12.53 5.56
N SER A 218 4.22 13.44 6.01
CA SER A 218 3.41 13.24 7.22
C SER A 218 2.54 11.97 7.18
N PHE A 219 2.11 11.51 5.99
CA PHE A 219 1.34 10.28 5.85
C PHE A 219 2.21 9.04 6.08
N ALA A 220 3.42 9.00 5.52
CA ALA A 220 4.37 7.92 5.77
C ALA A 220 4.74 7.86 7.26
N ASN A 221 5.05 9.01 7.87
CA ASN A 221 5.33 9.12 9.29
C ASN A 221 4.16 8.63 10.16
N TYR A 222 2.92 8.97 9.76
CA TYR A 222 1.70 8.49 10.44
C TYR A 222 1.59 6.96 10.39
N THR A 223 1.79 6.37 9.21
CA THR A 223 1.71 4.91 9.05
C THR A 223 2.74 4.20 9.93
N LEU A 224 3.99 4.66 9.89
CA LEU A 224 5.10 4.04 10.64
C LEU A 224 4.94 4.15 12.16
N LEU A 225 4.38 5.27 12.67
CA LEU A 225 4.43 5.58 14.10
C LEU A 225 3.11 5.33 14.84
N LEU A 226 1.96 5.31 14.14
CA LEU A 226 0.65 5.42 14.80
C LEU A 226 -0.38 4.36 14.37
N THR A 227 0.01 3.31 13.63
CA THR A 227 -0.97 2.36 13.10
C THR A 227 -1.06 1.04 13.85
N ASN A 228 0.02 0.27 13.93
CA ASN A 228 0.04 -1.05 14.54
C ASN A 228 1.43 -1.40 15.10
N GLN A 229 1.52 -2.55 15.79
CA GLN A 229 2.76 -2.99 16.44
C GLN A 229 3.87 -3.31 15.44
N PHE A 230 3.56 -3.91 14.28
CA PHE A 230 4.56 -4.22 13.27
C PHE A 230 5.12 -2.94 12.63
N ALA A 231 4.26 -1.98 12.26
CA ALA A 231 4.70 -0.67 11.78
C ALA A 231 5.58 0.05 12.81
N THR A 232 5.23 -0.04 14.11
CA THR A 232 6.06 0.48 15.20
C THR A 232 7.40 -0.25 15.31
N ALA A 233 7.47 -1.57 15.08
CA ALA A 233 8.73 -2.30 15.03
C ALA A 233 9.59 -1.86 13.84
N VAL A 234 9.00 -1.72 12.66
CA VAL A 234 9.65 -1.18 11.44
C VAL A 234 10.19 0.23 11.69
N SER A 235 9.42 1.10 12.34
CA SER A 235 9.82 2.50 12.59
C SER A 235 11.07 2.65 13.43
N LYS A 236 11.40 1.67 14.29
CA LYS A 236 12.63 1.67 15.11
C LYS A 236 13.90 1.51 14.26
N HIS A 237 13.78 0.96 13.05
CA HIS A 237 14.88 0.83 12.09
C HIS A 237 14.91 2.00 11.09
N VAL A 238 13.81 2.76 10.98
CA VAL A 238 13.70 3.93 10.10
C VAL A 238 14.11 5.22 10.79
N PHE A 239 13.75 5.38 12.08
CA PHE A 239 13.98 6.62 12.83
C PHE A 239 14.85 6.39 14.07
N ALA A 240 15.72 7.36 14.38
CA ALA A 240 16.28 7.47 15.70
C ALA A 240 15.17 7.69 16.75
N PRO A 241 15.31 7.17 17.98
CA PRO A 241 14.26 7.25 19.01
C PRO A 241 13.75 8.67 19.26
N GLU A 242 14.65 9.64 19.32
CA GLU A 242 14.33 11.06 19.58
C GLU A 242 13.51 11.65 18.44
N LYS A 243 13.85 11.31 17.16
CA LYS A 243 13.10 11.74 15.98
C LYS A 243 11.70 11.11 15.97
N ALA A 244 11.59 9.82 16.28
CA ALA A 244 10.29 9.14 16.35
C ALA A 244 9.36 9.80 17.39
N GLU A 245 9.87 10.11 18.57
CA GLU A 245 9.09 10.77 19.63
C GLU A 245 8.72 12.23 19.26
N ALA A 246 9.62 12.96 18.61
CA ALA A 246 9.31 14.29 18.11
C ALA A 246 8.21 14.27 17.03
N LEU A 247 8.27 13.33 16.07
CA LEU A 247 7.27 13.15 15.03
C LEU A 247 5.89 12.79 15.61
N LYS A 248 5.81 11.86 16.57
CA LYS A 248 4.55 11.49 17.25
C LYS A 248 3.85 12.69 17.89
N ARG A 249 4.63 13.67 18.37
CA ARG A 249 4.13 14.91 19.00
C ARG A 249 3.97 16.05 18.01
N SER A 250 4.29 15.86 16.73
CA SER A 250 4.12 16.89 15.71
C SER A 250 2.66 17.30 15.56
N ALA A 251 2.44 18.54 15.19
CA ALA A 251 1.08 19.07 15.01
C ALA A 251 0.31 18.27 13.95
N ASN A 252 0.97 17.92 12.85
CA ASN A 252 0.37 17.14 11.76
C ASN A 252 -0.14 15.79 12.24
N LEU A 253 0.72 14.96 12.85
CA LEU A 253 0.35 13.60 13.28
C LEU A 253 -0.74 13.61 14.35
N VAL A 254 -0.64 14.53 15.31
CA VAL A 254 -1.67 14.67 16.37
C VAL A 254 -3.02 15.05 15.74
N SER A 255 -3.04 16.05 14.84
CA SER A 255 -4.28 16.49 14.21
C SER A 255 -4.83 15.44 13.24
N MET A 256 -4.00 14.77 12.45
CA MET A 256 -4.40 13.65 11.58
C MET A 256 -5.05 12.50 12.38
N SER A 257 -4.52 12.17 13.56
CA SER A 257 -5.11 11.16 14.46
C SER A 257 -6.51 11.55 14.90
N ARG A 258 -6.74 12.82 15.21
CA ARG A 258 -8.05 13.32 15.61
C ARG A 258 -9.05 13.37 14.45
N VAL A 259 -8.59 13.81 13.28
CA VAL A 259 -9.41 13.79 12.05
C VAL A 259 -9.78 12.34 11.68
N ARG A 260 -8.84 11.40 11.75
CA ARG A 260 -9.14 9.99 11.56
C ARG A 260 -10.25 9.51 12.48
N ALA A 261 -10.16 9.80 13.78
CA ALA A 261 -11.19 9.41 14.75
C ALA A 261 -12.57 10.02 14.38
N LEU A 262 -12.62 11.26 13.90
CA LEU A 262 -13.85 11.91 13.43
C LEU A 262 -14.43 11.19 12.21
N LEU A 263 -13.62 10.89 11.19
CA LEU A 263 -14.04 10.19 9.98
C LEU A 263 -14.61 8.80 10.29
N PHE A 264 -14.07 8.09 11.28
CA PHE A 264 -14.57 6.78 11.72
C PHE A 264 -15.90 6.86 12.47
N GLN A 265 -16.27 8.01 13.03
CA GLN A 265 -17.57 8.24 13.69
C GLN A 265 -18.72 8.52 12.71
N GLY A 266 -18.49 8.51 11.40
CA GLY A 266 -19.57 8.63 10.40
C GLY A 266 -19.74 9.99 9.75
N TYR A 267 -18.87 10.96 10.06
CA TYR A 267 -18.89 12.30 9.44
C TYR A 267 -18.28 12.30 8.04
N ARG A 268 -18.83 11.49 7.12
CA ARG A 268 -18.30 11.32 5.75
C ARG A 268 -18.71 12.42 4.79
N ASP A 269 -19.97 12.82 4.87
CA ASP A 269 -20.63 13.55 3.76
C ASP A 269 -20.53 15.05 3.92
N ASP A 270 -20.08 15.51 5.08
CA ASP A 270 -20.03 16.92 5.42
C ASP A 270 -18.62 17.54 5.47
N LEU A 271 -17.54 16.79 5.10
CA LEU A 271 -16.16 17.32 5.01
C LEU A 271 -15.79 17.84 3.61
#